data_c931ecf30dd02bacdb030ad839fc16eb
#
_entry.id   c931ecf30dd02bacdb030ad839fc16eb
#
_cell.length_a   1.000
_cell.length_b   1.000
_cell.length_c   1.000
_cell.angle_alpha   90.00
_cell.angle_beta   90.00
_cell.angle_gamma   90.00
#
_symmetry.space_group_name_H-M   'P 1'
#
loop_
_entity.id
_entity.type
_entity.pdbx_description
1 polymer ?
#
loop_
_entity_poly.entity_id
_entity_poly.type
_entity_poly.pdbx_seq_one_letter_code
_entity_poly.pdbx_strand_id
1 'polypeptide(L)'
;FFNLRTKFGSFGIKKQDTVRDVITLKKDKTRCVVIFIADQTPSRNNLHYWTNFLNQDSSILTGPERLARKLDLPVIFLDTKQVKRGYYTIDMKLVTETPKETPENWITEQYARLMEKCILRNPSGWLWTHKRWKHKRVESGELRVES
;
A
#
# COMPACT_ATOMS: atom_id res chain seq x y z
N PHE A 1 -11.38 11.60 -12.76
CA PHE A 1 -10.30 10.73 -12.21
C PHE A 1 -10.65 9.24 -12.30
N PHE A 2 -11.89 8.84 -11.98
CA PHE A 2 -12.36 7.46 -12.08
C PHE A 2 -12.32 6.95 -13.54
N ASN A 3 -12.89 7.69 -14.47
CA ASN A 3 -12.93 7.32 -15.90
C ASN A 3 -11.54 7.14 -16.52
N LEU A 4 -10.53 7.87 -16.03
CA LEU A 4 -9.16 7.70 -16.51
C LEU A 4 -8.57 6.35 -16.07
N ARG A 5 -8.86 5.93 -14.84
CA ARG A 5 -8.37 4.66 -14.30
C ARG A 5 -9.03 3.44 -14.94
N THR A 6 -10.29 3.58 -15.40
CA THR A 6 -11.05 2.48 -16.00
C THR A 6 -10.93 2.42 -17.53
N LYS A 7 -10.22 3.37 -18.14
CA LYS A 7 -10.11 3.52 -19.60
C LYS A 7 -9.59 2.27 -20.31
N PHE A 8 -8.75 1.48 -19.68
CA PHE A 8 -8.12 0.31 -20.28
C PHE A 8 -8.64 -1.02 -19.71
N GLY A 9 -9.91 -1.08 -19.33
CA GLY A 9 -10.57 -2.31 -18.88
C GLY A 9 -10.34 -2.66 -17.41
N SER A 10 -9.79 -1.74 -16.61
CA SER A 10 -9.71 -1.94 -15.16
C SER A 10 -11.01 -1.52 -14.46
N PHE A 11 -11.30 -2.13 -13.32
CA PHE A 11 -12.45 -1.81 -12.49
C PHE A 11 -12.02 -1.04 -11.24
N GLY A 12 -12.75 0.03 -10.91
CA GLY A 12 -12.55 0.74 -9.66
C GLY A 12 -13.40 0.13 -8.55
N ILE A 13 -12.76 -0.42 -7.54
CA ILE A 13 -13.44 -0.94 -6.34
C ILE A 13 -13.49 0.19 -5.29
N LYS A 14 -14.67 0.44 -4.71
CA LYS A 14 -14.80 1.39 -3.59
C LYS A 14 -14.11 0.83 -2.35
N LYS A 15 -13.45 1.68 -1.58
CA LYS A 15 -12.69 1.29 -0.38
C LYS A 15 -13.51 0.43 0.59
N GLN A 16 -14.78 0.77 0.80
CA GLN A 16 -15.69 0.04 1.69
C GLN A 16 -16.07 -1.35 1.20
N ASP A 17 -16.04 -1.56 -0.11
CA ASP A 17 -16.45 -2.81 -0.76
C ASP A 17 -15.27 -3.74 -1.07
N THR A 18 -14.03 -3.25 -0.90
CA THR A 18 -12.81 -3.93 -1.34
C THR A 18 -12.72 -5.39 -0.86
N VAL A 19 -12.97 -5.64 0.43
CA VAL A 19 -12.86 -6.99 0.99
C VAL A 19 -13.90 -7.93 0.38
N ARG A 20 -15.15 -7.47 0.26
CA ARG A 20 -16.25 -8.24 -0.32
C ARG A 20 -15.97 -8.57 -1.78
N ASP A 21 -15.59 -7.56 -2.56
CA ASP A 21 -15.43 -7.71 -4.00
C ASP A 21 -14.22 -8.60 -4.33
N VAL A 22 -13.11 -8.50 -3.61
CA VAL A 22 -11.96 -9.38 -3.80
C VAL A 22 -12.27 -10.84 -3.39
N ILE A 23 -13.06 -11.04 -2.34
CA ILE A 23 -13.54 -12.38 -1.96
C ILE A 23 -14.40 -12.98 -3.10
N THR A 24 -15.28 -12.19 -3.67
CA THR A 24 -16.14 -12.62 -4.79
C THR A 24 -15.29 -12.99 -6.00
N LEU A 25 -14.37 -12.13 -6.42
CA LEU A 25 -13.46 -12.42 -7.52
C LEU A 25 -12.67 -13.73 -7.32
N LYS A 26 -12.22 -14.00 -6.10
CA LYS A 26 -11.54 -15.25 -5.76
C LYS A 26 -12.49 -16.46 -5.85
N LYS A 27 -13.71 -16.36 -5.32
CA LYS A 27 -14.72 -17.43 -5.39
C LYS A 27 -15.07 -17.78 -6.82
N ASP A 28 -15.23 -16.77 -7.66
CA ASP A 28 -15.57 -16.92 -9.07
C ASP A 28 -14.37 -17.36 -9.93
N LYS A 29 -13.21 -17.60 -9.30
CA LYS A 29 -11.95 -17.96 -9.95
C LYS A 29 -11.56 -16.98 -11.07
N THR A 30 -11.95 -15.73 -10.93
CA THR A 30 -11.62 -14.67 -11.88
C THR A 30 -10.12 -14.37 -11.81
N ARG A 31 -9.42 -14.53 -12.92
CA ARG A 31 -8.00 -14.14 -13.02
C ARG A 31 -7.89 -12.62 -13.07
N CYS A 32 -7.39 -12.01 -12.02
CA CYS A 32 -7.24 -10.56 -11.91
C CYS A 32 -6.05 -10.17 -11.06
N VAL A 33 -5.64 -8.92 -11.18
CA VAL A 33 -4.68 -8.27 -10.30
C VAL A 33 -5.40 -7.18 -9.54
N VAL A 34 -5.28 -7.19 -8.22
CA VAL A 34 -5.85 -6.15 -7.34
C VAL A 34 -4.75 -5.19 -6.95
N ILE A 35 -4.88 -3.93 -7.36
CA ILE A 35 -3.88 -2.89 -7.10
C ILE A 35 -4.31 -2.03 -5.90
N PHE A 36 -3.44 -1.94 -4.90
CA PHE A 36 -3.61 -1.05 -3.76
C PHE A 36 -2.66 0.14 -3.88
N ILE A 37 -3.21 1.34 -3.73
CA ILE A 37 -2.44 2.58 -3.57
C ILE A 37 -2.31 2.81 -2.06
N ALA A 38 -1.17 2.41 -1.48
CA ALA A 38 -0.97 2.33 -0.03
C ALA A 38 0.14 3.28 0.48
N ASP A 39 0.61 4.19 -0.36
CA ASP A 39 1.71 5.13 -0.09
C ASP A 39 1.30 6.29 0.83
N GLN A 40 0.02 6.53 0.98
CA GLN A 40 -0.50 7.64 1.79
C GLN A 40 -0.71 7.24 3.27
N THR A 41 -0.81 8.25 4.13
CA THR A 41 -1.10 8.06 5.55
C THR A 41 -2.44 7.37 5.75
N PRO A 42 -2.53 6.32 6.56
CA PRO A 42 -3.81 5.71 6.92
C PRO A 42 -4.75 6.70 7.62
N SER A 43 -6.05 6.47 7.55
CA SER A 43 -7.02 7.20 8.38
C SER A 43 -6.85 6.84 9.85
N ARG A 44 -7.31 7.70 10.78
CA ARG A 44 -7.20 7.50 12.23
C ARG A 44 -7.60 6.08 12.69
N ASN A 45 -8.66 5.54 12.13
CA ASN A 45 -9.16 4.20 12.50
C ASN A 45 -8.33 3.04 11.91
N ASN A 46 -7.24 3.32 11.20
CA ASN A 46 -6.38 2.34 10.54
C ASN A 46 -4.89 2.50 10.91
N LEU A 47 -4.60 3.08 12.07
CA LEU A 47 -3.25 3.28 12.61
C LEU A 47 -2.81 2.03 13.41
N HIS A 48 -2.81 0.86 12.76
CA HIS A 48 -2.58 -0.41 13.45
C HIS A 48 -1.11 -0.83 13.51
N TYR A 49 -0.28 -0.30 12.60
CA TYR A 49 1.13 -0.67 12.51
C TYR A 49 2.00 0.58 12.36
N TRP A 50 3.06 0.65 13.17
CA TRP A 50 4.02 1.75 13.19
C TRP A 50 5.43 1.21 12.98
N THR A 51 6.19 1.88 12.13
CA THR A 51 7.60 1.58 11.88
C THR A 51 8.38 2.86 11.61
N ASN A 52 9.69 2.81 11.72
CA ASN A 52 10.54 3.90 11.26
C ASN A 52 10.48 3.95 9.72
N PHE A 53 10.09 5.09 9.17
CA PHE A 53 10.00 5.33 7.73
C PHE A 53 10.59 6.70 7.41
N LEU A 54 11.67 6.71 6.61
CA LEU A 54 12.46 7.91 6.33
C LEU A 54 12.90 8.64 7.62
N ASN A 55 13.42 7.89 8.57
CA ASN A 55 13.87 8.36 9.89
C ASN A 55 12.77 8.99 10.76
N GLN A 56 11.51 8.70 10.49
CA GLN A 56 10.39 9.18 11.28
C GLN A 56 9.44 8.02 11.62
N ASP A 57 8.92 8.03 12.86
CA ASP A 57 7.88 7.06 13.26
C ASP A 57 6.62 7.29 12.44
N SER A 58 6.20 6.25 11.73
CA SER A 58 5.16 6.36 10.69
C SER A 58 4.20 5.19 10.73
N SER A 59 2.90 5.48 10.65
CA SER A 59 1.92 4.43 10.45
C SER A 59 1.83 4.02 8.99
N ILE A 60 1.83 2.71 8.75
CA ILE A 60 1.69 2.10 7.42
C ILE A 60 0.34 1.37 7.32
N LEU A 61 -0.26 1.40 6.14
CA LEU A 61 -1.55 0.77 5.89
C LEU A 61 -1.41 -0.76 5.85
N THR A 62 -2.05 -1.46 6.80
CA THR A 62 -2.01 -2.93 6.91
C THR A 62 -3.10 -3.65 6.12
N GLY A 63 -4.07 -2.91 5.57
CA GLY A 63 -5.22 -3.49 4.87
C GLY A 63 -4.86 -4.46 3.73
N PRO A 64 -3.91 -4.13 2.84
CA PRO A 64 -3.47 -5.02 1.77
C PRO A 64 -2.89 -6.34 2.30
N GLU A 65 -2.03 -6.30 3.32
CA GLU A 65 -1.48 -7.50 3.95
C GLU A 65 -2.56 -8.37 4.57
N ARG A 66 -3.46 -7.77 5.37
CA ARG A 66 -4.56 -8.50 6.01
C ARG A 66 -5.43 -9.23 4.99
N LEU A 67 -5.69 -8.60 3.84
CA LEU A 67 -6.46 -9.22 2.77
C LEU A 67 -5.67 -10.32 2.06
N ALA A 68 -4.41 -10.08 1.74
CA ALA A 68 -3.53 -11.05 1.11
C ALA A 68 -3.38 -12.32 1.97
N ARG A 69 -3.13 -12.17 3.27
CA ARG A 69 -3.04 -13.30 4.22
C ARG A 69 -4.37 -14.04 4.36
N LYS A 70 -5.49 -13.30 4.48
CA LYS A 70 -6.82 -13.92 4.61
C LYS A 70 -7.18 -14.77 3.40
N LEU A 71 -6.84 -14.31 2.20
CA LEU A 71 -7.21 -14.97 0.96
C LEU A 71 -6.08 -15.79 0.33
N ASP A 72 -4.91 -15.80 0.94
CA ASP A 72 -3.72 -16.48 0.42
C ASP A 72 -3.41 -16.07 -1.02
N LEU A 73 -3.24 -14.77 -1.21
CA LEU A 73 -2.97 -14.18 -2.53
C LEU A 73 -1.53 -13.68 -2.56
N PRO A 74 -0.73 -14.11 -3.56
CA PRO A 74 0.63 -13.60 -3.74
C PRO A 74 0.69 -12.07 -3.73
N VAL A 75 1.75 -11.52 -3.17
CA VAL A 75 1.95 -10.07 -3.07
C VAL A 75 3.14 -9.65 -3.92
N ILE A 76 2.90 -8.68 -4.79
CA ILE A 76 3.90 -8.10 -5.69
C ILE A 76 3.97 -6.59 -5.43
N PHE A 77 5.16 -6.07 -5.31
CA PHE A 77 5.42 -4.64 -5.26
C PHE A 77 5.70 -4.11 -6.66
N LEU A 78 5.01 -3.02 -7.05
CA LEU A 78 5.21 -2.36 -8.34
C LEU A 78 6.16 -1.17 -8.16
N ASP A 79 7.39 -1.34 -8.60
CA ASP A 79 8.44 -0.31 -8.56
C ASP A 79 8.40 0.51 -9.84
N THR A 80 7.72 1.64 -9.79
CA THR A 80 7.61 2.56 -10.94
C THR A 80 8.81 3.49 -11.00
N LYS A 81 9.47 3.55 -12.15
CA LYS A 81 10.63 4.41 -12.43
C LYS A 81 10.33 5.34 -13.60
N GLN A 82 10.58 6.60 -13.43
CA GLN A 82 10.56 7.55 -14.53
C GLN A 82 11.90 7.48 -15.28
N VAL A 83 11.86 7.12 -16.56
CA VAL A 83 13.05 7.07 -17.44
C VAL A 83 13.34 8.46 -18.02
N LYS A 84 12.29 9.13 -18.51
CA LYS A 84 12.30 10.52 -18.96
C LYS A 84 10.88 11.07 -18.84
N ARG A 85 10.70 12.36 -19.09
CA ARG A 85 9.37 13.01 -19.04
C ARG A 85 8.35 12.26 -19.90
N GLY A 86 7.28 11.74 -19.26
CA GLY A 86 6.22 10.99 -19.92
C GLY A 86 6.52 9.51 -20.18
N TYR A 87 7.70 8.99 -19.82
CA TYR A 87 8.10 7.60 -20.01
C TYR A 87 8.43 6.94 -18.67
N TYR A 88 7.80 5.82 -18.40
CA TYR A 88 7.93 5.07 -17.15
C TYR A 88 8.18 3.61 -17.43
N THR A 89 8.95 2.96 -16.58
CA THR A 89 9.05 1.51 -16.46
C THR A 89 8.48 1.06 -15.15
N ILE A 90 7.93 -0.16 -15.11
CA ILE A 90 7.41 -0.77 -13.89
C ILE A 90 8.10 -2.11 -13.72
N ASP A 91 8.89 -2.23 -12.66
CA ASP A 91 9.49 -3.49 -12.25
C ASP A 91 8.56 -4.18 -11.24
N MET A 92 8.22 -5.43 -11.49
CA MET A 92 7.43 -6.26 -10.58
C MET A 92 8.37 -7.02 -9.64
N LYS A 93 8.26 -6.75 -8.34
CA LYS A 93 9.06 -7.43 -7.30
C LYS A 93 8.16 -8.32 -6.48
N LEU A 94 8.39 -9.61 -6.53
CA LEU A 94 7.70 -10.56 -5.66
C LEU A 94 8.07 -10.28 -4.20
N VAL A 95 7.05 -10.05 -3.36
CA VAL A 95 7.21 -9.91 -1.91
C VAL A 95 7.05 -11.27 -1.24
N THR A 96 5.98 -11.99 -1.57
CA THR A 96 5.74 -13.36 -1.11
C THR A 96 4.71 -14.06 -1.98
N GLU A 97 4.87 -15.36 -2.16
CA GLU A 97 3.88 -16.25 -2.77
C GLU A 97 2.92 -16.85 -1.72
N THR A 98 3.40 -16.98 -0.48
CA THR A 98 2.69 -17.64 0.63
C THR A 98 2.42 -16.66 1.78
N PRO A 99 1.54 -15.67 1.61
CA PRO A 99 1.35 -14.62 2.62
C PRO A 99 0.83 -15.13 3.97
N LYS A 100 0.13 -16.27 4.00
CA LYS A 100 -0.32 -16.88 5.26
C LYS A 100 0.82 -17.35 6.16
N GLU A 101 1.94 -17.74 5.58
CA GLU A 101 3.12 -18.25 6.28
C GLU A 101 4.01 -17.12 6.83
N THR A 102 3.77 -15.88 6.37
CA THR A 102 4.55 -14.74 6.84
C THR A 102 4.12 -14.32 8.25
N PRO A 103 5.05 -13.79 9.07
CA PRO A 103 4.69 -13.15 10.34
C PRO A 103 3.71 -11.99 10.14
N GLU A 104 2.96 -11.65 11.19
CA GLU A 104 2.08 -10.50 11.17
C GLU A 104 2.87 -9.19 10.94
N ASN A 105 2.34 -8.34 10.08
CA ASN A 105 2.92 -7.06 9.64
C ASN A 105 4.24 -7.18 8.85
N TRP A 106 4.71 -8.39 8.54
CA TRP A 106 5.94 -8.59 7.78
C TRP A 106 5.81 -8.05 6.34
N ILE A 107 4.70 -8.33 5.66
CA ILE A 107 4.45 -7.84 4.29
C ILE A 107 4.38 -6.31 4.29
N THR A 108 3.72 -5.72 5.29
CA THR A 108 3.62 -4.28 5.48
C THR A 108 4.99 -3.64 5.70
N GLU A 109 5.86 -4.29 6.48
CA GLU A 109 7.23 -3.84 6.69
C GLU A 109 8.07 -3.94 5.40
N GLN A 110 7.99 -5.06 4.67
CA GLN A 110 8.68 -5.19 3.38
C GLN A 110 8.23 -4.10 2.40
N TYR A 111 6.93 -3.81 2.35
CA TYR A 111 6.40 -2.71 1.54
C TYR A 111 7.00 -1.37 1.95
N ALA A 112 7.08 -1.06 3.25
CA ALA A 112 7.68 0.17 3.74
C ALA A 112 9.15 0.30 3.31
N ARG A 113 9.96 -0.76 3.46
CA ARG A 113 11.38 -0.80 3.04
C ARG A 113 11.54 -0.62 1.53
N LEU A 114 10.69 -1.26 0.73
CA LEU A 114 10.72 -1.11 -0.73
C LEU A 114 10.33 0.31 -1.16
N MET A 115 9.32 0.90 -0.51
CA MET A 115 8.89 2.27 -0.76
C MET A 115 9.99 3.28 -0.40
N GLU A 116 10.70 3.12 0.73
CA GLU A 116 11.85 3.96 1.07
C GLU A 116 12.94 3.90 0.01
N LYS A 117 13.30 2.70 -0.45
CA LYS A 117 14.30 2.53 -1.52
C LYS A 117 13.89 3.28 -2.80
N CYS A 118 12.60 3.27 -3.14
CA CYS A 118 12.09 4.02 -4.30
C CYS A 118 12.22 5.53 -4.09
N ILE A 119 11.87 6.03 -2.91
CA ILE A 119 11.94 7.45 -2.58
C ILE A 119 13.39 7.94 -2.56
N LEU A 120 14.28 7.22 -1.89
CA LEU A 120 15.71 7.57 -1.81
C LEU A 120 16.40 7.57 -3.17
N ARG A 121 15.98 6.67 -4.07
CA ARG A 121 16.48 6.63 -5.45
C ARG A 121 16.02 7.83 -6.27
N ASN A 122 14.79 8.29 -6.12
CA ASN A 122 14.23 9.43 -6.83
C ASN A 122 13.29 10.26 -5.92
N PRO A 123 13.84 11.10 -5.05
CA PRO A 123 13.04 11.88 -4.10
C PRO A 123 12.04 12.82 -4.78
N SER A 124 12.37 13.35 -5.95
CA SER A 124 11.48 14.25 -6.70
C SER A 124 10.20 13.57 -7.22
N GLY A 125 10.21 12.24 -7.34
CA GLY A 125 9.05 11.45 -7.76
C GLY A 125 8.01 11.20 -6.66
N TRP A 126 8.33 11.57 -5.41
CA TRP A 126 7.44 11.36 -4.27
C TRP A 126 6.50 12.54 -4.05
N LEU A 127 5.26 12.26 -3.64
CA LEU A 127 4.24 13.28 -3.38
C LEU A 127 4.46 13.94 -2.00
N TRP A 128 5.45 14.83 -1.89
CA TRP A 128 5.80 15.54 -0.64
C TRP A 128 4.71 16.47 -0.12
N THR A 129 3.77 16.89 -0.95
CA THR A 129 2.63 17.72 -0.55
C THR A 129 1.60 16.97 0.29
N HIS A 130 1.67 15.62 0.32
CA HIS A 130 0.83 14.82 1.18
C HIS A 130 1.38 14.85 2.62
N LYS A 131 0.55 15.27 3.61
CA LYS A 131 0.91 15.26 5.03
C LYS A 131 1.09 13.81 5.54
N ARG A 132 2.23 13.17 5.23
CA ARG A 132 2.52 11.77 5.57
C ARG A 132 2.58 11.57 7.09
N TRP A 133 3.17 12.49 7.83
CA TRP A 133 3.43 12.41 9.26
C TRP A 133 2.45 13.24 10.09
N LYS A 134 1.20 13.35 9.66
CA LYS A 134 0.15 14.08 10.40
C LYS A 134 -0.32 13.38 11.68
N HIS A 135 -0.01 12.10 11.85
CA HIS A 135 -0.28 11.34 13.06
C HIS A 135 1.03 11.01 13.75
N LYS A 136 1.07 11.24 15.06
CA LYS A 136 2.20 10.83 15.91
C LYS A 136 1.80 9.61 16.71
N ARG A 137 2.72 8.68 16.91
CA ARG A 137 2.55 7.57 17.84
C ARG A 137 2.60 8.12 19.25
N VAL A 138 1.61 7.79 20.06
CA VAL A 138 1.56 8.15 21.48
C VAL A 138 1.76 6.87 22.28
N GLU A 139 2.73 6.87 23.19
CA GLU A 139 3.09 5.69 23.99
C GLU A 139 2.00 5.28 25.00
N SER A 140 1.02 6.13 25.26
CA SER A 140 -0.05 5.93 26.25
C SER A 140 -1.48 5.97 25.72
N GLY A 141 -1.73 5.49 24.51
CA GLY A 141 -3.11 5.32 24.00
C GLY A 141 -3.86 6.58 23.57
N GLU A 142 -3.33 7.79 23.75
CA GLU A 142 -3.93 9.04 23.28
C GLU A 142 -3.32 9.52 21.97
N LEU A 143 -4.15 9.69 20.94
CA LEU A 143 -3.74 10.24 19.66
C LEU A 143 -3.77 11.78 19.71
N ARG A 144 -2.62 12.44 19.70
CA ARG A 144 -2.54 13.89 19.48
C ARG A 144 -2.52 14.21 17.99
N VAL A 145 -3.28 15.21 17.60
CA VAL A 145 -3.27 15.83 16.27
C VAL A 145 -2.70 17.21 16.41
N GLU A 146 -1.67 17.51 15.67
CA GLU A 146 -1.27 18.91 15.46
C GLU A 146 -2.23 19.52 14.42
N SER A 147 -2.87 20.58 14.83
CA SER A 147 -3.75 21.45 14.01
C SER A 147 -2.94 22.24 13.00
#